data_d19b5bf50a73f711ebe8a233eafb7a62
#
_entry.id   d19b5bf50a73f711ebe8a233eafb7a62
#
_cell.length_a   1.000
_cell.length_b   1.000
_cell.length_c   1.000
_cell.angle_alpha   90.00
_cell.angle_beta   90.00
_cell.angle_gamma   90.00
#
_symmetry.space_group_name_H-M   'P 1'
#
loop_
_entity.id
_entity.type
_entity.pdbx_description
1 polymer ?
#
loop_
_entity_poly.entity_id
_entity_poly.type
_entity_poly.pdbx_seq_one_letter_code
_entity_poly.pdbx_strand_id
1 'polypeptide(L)'
;MRLKREFFPFLLMLFVLLPTGYYLAGSMVYNEVAKTNTDCWGNFDQNTPEQFAPLRNEVPLNESENSENLTSNIMDNLSQYWWPEYSHATIEVEGEDLFLSAWYYNQSETAPWVIFTHGIRGCKSGGELLIPSGMLLDAGFNVIVFDLRDHGESSIDDNRVSGGQDEWQDVVAVFDWLVEEKNADPNKIGLFGTSMGAGTSAIAFSMDDRMQAVWLDSTYADMGDIV
;
A
#
# COMPACT_ATOMS: atom_id res chain seq x y z
N MET A 1 23.78 -54.50 -12.26
CA MET A 1 24.69 -53.50 -11.62
C MET A 1 24.12 -53.20 -10.22
N ARG A 2 24.66 -53.77 -9.14
CA ARG A 2 24.21 -53.47 -7.77
C ARG A 2 24.76 -52.11 -7.42
N LEU A 3 23.88 -51.07 -7.36
CA LEU A 3 24.26 -49.84 -6.70
C LEU A 3 24.74 -50.18 -5.29
N LYS A 4 25.98 -49.83 -5.00
CA LYS A 4 26.54 -50.09 -3.68
C LYS A 4 25.67 -49.45 -2.61
N ARG A 5 25.39 -50.16 -1.53
CA ARG A 5 24.56 -49.74 -0.38
C ARG A 5 24.99 -48.37 0.20
N GLU A 6 26.21 -47.97 -0.09
CA GLU A 6 26.81 -46.66 0.32
C GLU A 6 26.32 -45.46 -0.49
N PHE A 7 25.75 -45.66 -1.70
CA PHE A 7 25.18 -44.57 -2.51
C PHE A 7 23.77 -44.15 -2.11
N PHE A 8 23.05 -45.01 -1.40
CA PHE A 8 21.68 -44.74 -1.00
C PHE A 8 21.56 -43.53 -0.05
N PRO A 9 22.39 -43.38 1.02
CA PRO A 9 22.34 -42.19 1.86
C PRO A 9 22.73 -40.90 1.14
N PHE A 10 23.65 -40.98 0.16
CA PHE A 10 24.03 -39.84 -0.68
C PHE A 10 22.87 -39.37 -1.58
N LEU A 11 22.16 -40.31 -2.20
CA LEU A 11 20.97 -40.03 -2.99
C LEU A 11 19.84 -39.47 -2.13
N LEU A 12 19.64 -40.00 -0.94
CA LEU A 12 18.67 -39.51 0.03
C LEU A 12 18.98 -38.03 0.41
N MET A 13 20.26 -37.75 0.68
CA MET A 13 20.70 -36.38 0.97
C MET A 13 20.44 -35.43 -0.21
N LEU A 14 20.76 -35.85 -1.42
CA LEU A 14 20.67 -35.00 -2.61
C LEU A 14 19.21 -34.73 -3.03
N PHE A 15 18.35 -35.76 -2.95
CA PHE A 15 16.96 -35.66 -3.46
C PHE A 15 15.91 -35.37 -2.41
N VAL A 16 16.24 -35.46 -1.12
CA VAL A 16 15.31 -35.20 -0.05
C VAL A 16 15.78 -34.06 0.85
N LEU A 17 16.99 -34.18 1.43
CA LEU A 17 17.43 -33.22 2.44
C LEU A 17 17.74 -31.83 1.84
N LEU A 18 18.35 -31.77 0.64
CA LEU A 18 18.63 -30.48 0.01
C LEU A 18 17.36 -29.74 -0.42
N PRO A 19 16.41 -30.37 -1.15
CA PRO A 19 15.14 -29.70 -1.49
C PRO A 19 14.33 -29.32 -0.25
N THR A 20 14.30 -30.19 0.78
CA THR A 20 13.60 -29.87 2.04
C THR A 20 14.26 -28.70 2.76
N GLY A 21 15.59 -28.68 2.84
CA GLY A 21 16.34 -27.57 3.44
C GLY A 21 16.11 -26.24 2.69
N TYR A 22 16.12 -26.28 1.36
CA TYR A 22 15.83 -25.14 0.51
C TYR A 22 14.40 -24.65 0.71
N TYR A 23 13.41 -25.56 0.73
CA TYR A 23 12.01 -25.22 0.97
C TYR A 23 11.80 -24.58 2.35
N LEU A 24 12.41 -25.15 3.39
CA LEU A 24 12.31 -24.60 4.75
C LEU A 24 12.95 -23.21 4.85
N ALA A 25 14.11 -23.03 4.27
CA ALA A 25 14.78 -21.73 4.23
C ALA A 25 13.95 -20.69 3.45
N GLY A 26 13.46 -21.06 2.27
CA GLY A 26 12.58 -20.22 1.47
C GLY A 26 11.29 -19.86 2.19
N SER A 27 10.67 -20.83 2.89
CA SER A 27 9.47 -20.59 3.69
C SER A 27 9.74 -19.65 4.86
N MET A 28 10.89 -19.72 5.53
CA MET A 28 11.26 -18.79 6.59
C MET A 28 11.44 -17.37 6.04
N VAL A 29 12.15 -17.22 4.93
CA VAL A 29 12.33 -15.91 4.27
C VAL A 29 10.99 -15.34 3.82
N TYR A 30 10.17 -16.15 3.15
CA TYR A 30 8.83 -15.74 2.72
C TYR A 30 7.98 -15.25 3.88
N ASN A 31 7.91 -16.02 4.98
CA ASN A 31 7.13 -15.64 6.14
C ASN A 31 7.59 -14.32 6.78
N GLU A 32 8.87 -14.00 6.70
CA GLU A 32 9.38 -12.74 7.25
C GLU A 32 9.13 -11.56 6.30
N VAL A 33 9.30 -11.78 4.99
CA VAL A 33 9.11 -10.73 3.97
C VAL A 33 7.64 -10.41 3.77
N ALA A 34 6.79 -11.44 3.67
CA ALA A 34 5.36 -11.28 3.43
C ALA A 34 4.57 -10.81 4.66
N LYS A 35 5.17 -10.90 5.86
CA LYS A 35 4.49 -10.51 7.09
C LYS A 35 4.15 -9.03 7.10
N THR A 36 2.87 -8.75 7.28
CA THR A 36 2.39 -7.40 7.55
C THR A 36 2.56 -7.06 9.03
N ASN A 37 2.52 -5.80 9.32
CA ASN A 37 2.36 -5.27 10.65
C ASN A 37 1.19 -4.28 10.59
N THR A 38 0.21 -4.42 11.47
CA THR A 38 -0.89 -3.46 11.59
C THR A 38 -0.38 -2.09 12.05
N ASP A 39 0.79 -2.06 12.70
CA ASP A 39 1.48 -0.81 13.00
C ASP A 39 2.07 -0.24 11.70
N CYS A 40 1.59 0.89 11.29
CA CYS A 40 2.07 1.58 10.07
C CYS A 40 3.58 1.84 10.17
N TRP A 41 4.31 1.45 9.14
CA TRP A 41 5.74 1.62 9.13
C TRP A 41 6.12 3.10 9.19
N GLY A 42 6.76 3.53 10.25
CA GLY A 42 7.29 4.88 10.39
C GLY A 42 6.61 5.76 11.42
N ASN A 43 5.79 5.22 12.34
CA ASN A 43 5.08 5.97 13.36
C ASN A 43 4.22 7.12 12.79
N PHE A 44 3.55 6.86 11.66
CA PHE A 44 2.61 7.80 11.06
C PHE A 44 1.23 7.80 11.71
N ASP A 45 1.06 7.09 12.85
CA ASP A 45 -0.21 6.98 13.58
C ASP A 45 -0.79 8.32 14.02
N GLN A 46 0.05 9.36 14.09
CA GLN A 46 -0.35 10.73 14.43
C GLN A 46 -0.66 11.60 13.21
N ASN A 47 -0.36 11.12 12.00
CA ASN A 47 -0.70 11.83 10.79
C ASN A 47 -2.20 11.73 10.52
N THR A 48 -2.77 12.87 10.20
CA THR A 48 -4.12 12.99 9.63
C THR A 48 -4.03 13.79 8.33
N PRO A 49 -5.02 13.73 7.45
CA PRO A 49 -5.02 14.56 6.25
C PRO A 49 -4.92 16.06 6.53
N GLU A 50 -5.46 16.53 7.66
CA GLU A 50 -5.42 17.94 8.07
C GLU A 50 -4.06 18.35 8.66
N GLN A 51 -3.25 17.38 9.09
CA GLN A 51 -1.92 17.65 9.64
C GLN A 51 -1.05 16.41 9.54
N PHE A 52 -0.04 16.44 8.70
CA PHE A 52 0.91 15.34 8.54
C PHE A 52 2.35 15.83 8.38
N ALA A 53 3.27 14.97 8.79
CA ALA A 53 4.71 15.11 8.59
C ALA A 53 5.20 14.12 7.52
N PRO A 54 6.09 14.54 6.61
CA PRO A 54 6.55 13.69 5.51
C PRO A 54 7.61 12.69 5.92
N LEU A 55 8.28 12.95 7.04
CA LEU A 55 9.44 12.21 7.50
C LEU A 55 9.12 11.54 8.84
N ARG A 56 9.66 10.34 9.00
CA ARG A 56 9.66 9.63 10.28
C ARG A 56 10.32 10.48 11.36
N ASN A 57 9.75 10.48 12.55
CA ASN A 57 10.35 11.06 13.74
C ASN A 57 11.72 10.44 14.12
N GLU A 58 12.18 9.43 13.38
CA GLU A 58 13.39 8.67 13.64
C GLU A 58 14.59 9.04 12.77
N VAL A 59 14.50 10.05 11.92
CA VAL A 59 15.74 10.61 11.36
C VAL A 59 16.34 11.45 12.48
N PRO A 60 17.40 10.99 13.18
CA PRO A 60 18.15 11.84 14.07
C PRO A 60 18.79 12.89 13.18
N LEU A 61 18.13 14.01 13.01
CA LEU A 61 18.77 15.21 12.54
C LEU A 61 19.82 15.46 13.62
N ASN A 62 21.09 15.21 13.29
CA ASN A 62 22.19 15.49 14.20
C ASN A 62 21.92 16.82 14.84
N GLU A 63 21.98 16.87 16.17
CA GLU A 63 21.66 17.98 17.08
C GLU A 63 22.49 19.25 16.77
N SER A 64 22.34 19.80 15.58
CA SER A 64 22.86 21.11 15.24
C SER A 64 21.71 22.10 15.18
N GLU A 65 21.90 23.32 15.68
CA GLU A 65 20.93 24.42 15.68
C GLU A 65 20.25 24.68 14.31
N ASN A 66 20.76 24.09 13.22
CA ASN A 66 20.17 24.13 11.89
C ASN A 66 19.03 23.13 11.68
N SER A 67 18.87 22.11 12.52
CA SER A 67 17.88 21.05 12.32
C SER A 67 16.46 21.52 12.65
N GLU A 68 16.27 22.30 13.70
CA GLU A 68 14.95 22.84 14.07
C GLU A 68 14.41 23.79 13.00
N ASN A 69 15.29 24.66 12.44
CA ASN A 69 14.91 25.58 11.37
C ASN A 69 14.60 24.83 10.06
N LEU A 70 15.32 23.75 9.76
CA LEU A 70 15.07 22.95 8.56
C LEU A 70 13.74 22.18 8.69
N THR A 71 13.48 21.59 9.83
CA THR A 71 12.22 20.87 10.10
C THR A 71 11.02 21.84 10.06
N SER A 72 11.12 23.01 10.68
CA SER A 72 10.09 24.04 10.62
C SER A 72 9.83 24.48 9.18
N ASN A 73 10.86 24.78 8.39
CA ASN A 73 10.71 25.18 7.00
C ASN A 73 10.08 24.07 6.12
N ILE A 74 10.40 22.80 6.38
CA ILE A 74 9.80 21.67 5.67
C ILE A 74 8.32 21.58 6.03
N MET A 75 7.98 21.64 7.31
CA MET A 75 6.60 21.57 7.78
C MET A 75 5.75 22.74 7.26
N ASP A 76 6.30 23.96 7.28
CA ASP A 76 5.62 25.15 6.74
C ASP A 76 5.35 25.02 5.24
N ASN A 77 6.30 24.45 4.48
CA ASN A 77 6.11 24.22 3.04
C ASN A 77 5.12 23.09 2.73
N LEU A 78 4.97 22.11 3.63
CA LEU A 78 4.08 20.96 3.43
C LEU A 78 2.66 21.24 3.90
N SER A 79 2.47 22.18 4.82
CA SER A 79 1.13 22.58 5.28
C SER A 79 0.22 23.06 4.16
N GLN A 80 0.78 23.52 3.03
CA GLN A 80 0.00 23.87 1.84
C GLN A 80 -0.72 22.67 1.21
N TYR A 81 -0.27 21.43 1.48
CA TYR A 81 -0.86 20.19 0.98
C TYR A 81 -1.74 19.48 2.02
N TRP A 82 -1.93 20.06 3.20
CA TRP A 82 -2.89 19.54 4.16
C TRP A 82 -4.30 19.69 3.61
N TRP A 83 -5.11 18.66 3.82
CA TRP A 83 -6.49 18.73 3.37
C TRP A 83 -7.26 19.71 4.25
N PRO A 84 -8.19 20.49 3.70
CA PRO A 84 -8.99 21.44 4.50
C PRO A 84 -9.93 20.73 5.47
N GLU A 85 -10.38 19.55 5.12
CA GLU A 85 -11.21 18.64 5.91
C GLU A 85 -11.14 17.23 5.31
N TYR A 86 -11.64 16.23 6.02
CA TYR A 86 -11.79 14.88 5.49
C TYR A 86 -12.92 14.13 6.17
N SER A 87 -13.40 13.07 5.52
CA SER A 87 -14.40 12.14 6.04
C SER A 87 -13.82 10.74 6.12
N HIS A 88 -14.37 9.93 7.02
CA HIS A 88 -14.03 8.51 7.13
C HIS A 88 -15.02 7.67 6.33
N ALA A 89 -14.53 6.54 5.79
CA ALA A 89 -15.36 5.50 5.22
C ALA A 89 -14.89 4.15 5.73
N THR A 90 -15.84 3.24 5.90
CA THR A 90 -15.64 1.81 6.05
C THR A 90 -16.22 1.15 4.82
N ILE A 91 -15.39 0.46 4.06
CA ILE A 91 -15.73 -0.07 2.74
C ILE A 91 -15.67 -1.59 2.82
N GLU A 92 -16.77 -2.27 2.49
CA GLU A 92 -16.84 -3.72 2.46
C GLU A 92 -16.18 -4.25 1.17
N VAL A 93 -15.46 -5.36 1.25
CA VAL A 93 -14.90 -6.06 0.09
C VAL A 93 -15.90 -7.12 -0.34
N GLU A 94 -16.41 -7.01 -1.58
CA GLU A 94 -17.48 -7.87 -2.07
C GLU A 94 -17.06 -9.35 -2.06
N GLY A 95 -17.89 -10.19 -1.45
CA GLY A 95 -17.68 -11.63 -1.36
C GLY A 95 -16.70 -12.08 -0.28
N GLU A 96 -16.14 -11.15 0.48
CA GLU A 96 -15.24 -11.43 1.60
C GLU A 96 -15.79 -10.82 2.91
N ASP A 97 -15.40 -11.38 4.05
CA ASP A 97 -15.77 -10.84 5.38
C ASP A 97 -14.72 -9.82 5.83
N LEU A 98 -14.44 -8.86 4.96
CA LEU A 98 -13.40 -7.85 5.15
C LEU A 98 -13.95 -6.43 4.95
N PHE A 99 -13.39 -5.49 5.68
CA PHE A 99 -13.62 -4.06 5.48
C PHE A 99 -12.31 -3.29 5.39
N LEU A 100 -12.34 -2.19 4.65
CA LEU A 100 -11.23 -1.27 4.47
C LEU A 100 -11.55 0.06 5.16
N SER A 101 -10.55 0.60 5.86
CA SER A 101 -10.62 1.93 6.45
C SER A 101 -10.07 2.97 5.49
N ALA A 102 -10.83 3.99 5.21
CA ALA A 102 -10.47 5.03 4.26
C ALA A 102 -10.71 6.44 4.78
N TRP A 103 -9.91 7.39 4.29
CA TRP A 103 -10.13 8.83 4.39
C TRP A 103 -10.35 9.41 3.00
N TYR A 104 -11.32 10.31 2.87
CA TYR A 104 -11.61 10.93 1.59
C TYR A 104 -12.01 12.39 1.74
N TYR A 105 -11.79 13.16 0.68
CA TYR A 105 -12.33 14.50 0.53
C TYR A 105 -12.98 14.66 -0.84
N ASN A 106 -14.26 15.02 -0.80
CA ASN A 106 -15.08 15.29 -1.98
C ASN A 106 -15.32 16.80 -2.09
N GLN A 107 -14.44 17.50 -2.79
CA GLN A 107 -14.58 18.94 -2.96
C GLN A 107 -15.62 19.35 -4.02
N SER A 108 -15.97 18.45 -4.93
CA SER A 108 -16.93 18.72 -6.00
C SER A 108 -17.54 17.42 -6.54
N GLU A 109 -18.86 17.40 -6.70
CA GLU A 109 -19.61 16.27 -7.29
C GLU A 109 -19.19 15.94 -8.73
N THR A 110 -18.60 16.90 -9.45
CA THR A 110 -18.22 16.74 -10.86
C THR A 110 -16.72 16.53 -11.09
N ALA A 111 -15.91 16.73 -10.05
CA ALA A 111 -14.47 16.55 -10.12
C ALA A 111 -14.10 15.07 -10.29
N PRO A 112 -13.01 14.77 -11.00
CA PRO A 112 -12.50 13.41 -11.06
C PRO A 112 -11.95 12.96 -9.71
N TRP A 113 -12.01 11.64 -9.48
CA TRP A 113 -11.48 11.02 -8.27
C TRP A 113 -10.12 10.37 -8.52
N VAL A 114 -9.30 10.33 -7.47
CA VAL A 114 -8.06 9.52 -7.46
C VAL A 114 -8.03 8.66 -6.20
N ILE A 115 -7.84 7.36 -6.41
CA ILE A 115 -7.66 6.35 -5.37
C ILE A 115 -6.16 6.17 -5.12
N PHE A 116 -5.74 6.29 -3.87
CA PHE A 116 -4.34 6.18 -3.46
C PHE A 116 -4.08 4.89 -2.69
N THR A 117 -3.13 4.09 -3.18
CA THR A 117 -2.78 2.77 -2.63
C THR A 117 -1.34 2.79 -2.12
N HIS A 118 -1.16 2.50 -0.82
CA HIS A 118 0.15 2.52 -0.15
C HIS A 118 1.02 1.29 -0.46
N GLY A 119 2.32 1.40 -0.18
CA GLY A 119 3.27 0.30 -0.27
C GLY A 119 3.18 -0.70 0.88
N ILE A 120 4.01 -1.75 0.80
CA ILE A 120 4.11 -2.78 1.85
C ILE A 120 4.40 -2.13 3.22
N ARG A 121 3.67 -2.56 4.25
CA ARG A 121 3.77 -2.04 5.63
C ARG A 121 3.49 -0.53 5.75
N GLY A 122 2.98 0.10 4.69
CA GLY A 122 2.46 1.46 4.71
C GLY A 122 1.05 1.53 5.26
N CYS A 123 0.49 2.74 5.31
CA CYS A 123 -0.90 2.99 5.68
C CYS A 123 -1.40 4.24 4.96
N LYS A 124 -2.71 4.47 4.99
CA LYS A 124 -3.34 5.70 4.47
C LYS A 124 -2.79 6.98 5.09
N SER A 125 -2.20 6.89 6.29
CA SER A 125 -1.58 8.01 7.01
C SER A 125 -0.14 8.32 6.55
N GLY A 126 0.41 7.55 5.61
CA GLY A 126 1.76 7.76 5.09
C GLY A 126 1.90 9.03 4.27
N GLY A 127 3.00 9.78 4.50
CA GLY A 127 3.29 10.99 3.76
C GLY A 127 3.43 10.77 2.24
N GLU A 128 3.82 9.55 1.83
CA GLU A 128 3.90 9.12 0.43
C GLU A 128 2.54 9.10 -0.28
N LEU A 129 1.43 9.06 0.47
CA LEU A 129 0.07 9.22 -0.06
C LEU A 129 -0.49 10.61 0.20
N LEU A 130 -0.30 11.14 1.42
CA LEU A 130 -0.93 12.40 1.83
C LEU A 130 -0.38 13.62 1.08
N ILE A 131 0.92 13.64 0.74
CA ILE A 131 1.50 14.72 -0.06
C ILE A 131 0.92 14.76 -1.47
N PRO A 132 1.02 13.69 -2.29
CA PRO A 132 0.48 13.74 -3.65
C PRO A 132 -1.05 13.87 -3.67
N SER A 133 -1.77 13.35 -2.67
CA SER A 133 -3.22 13.57 -2.58
C SER A 133 -3.56 15.04 -2.33
N GLY A 134 -2.84 15.72 -1.44
CA GLY A 134 -3.00 17.18 -1.24
C GLY A 134 -2.67 17.99 -2.50
N MET A 135 -1.62 17.61 -3.23
CA MET A 135 -1.30 18.24 -4.51
C MET A 135 -2.44 18.09 -5.54
N LEU A 136 -3.09 16.92 -5.57
CA LEU A 136 -4.22 16.69 -6.49
C LEU A 136 -5.49 17.39 -6.02
N LEU A 137 -5.71 17.57 -4.72
CA LEU A 137 -6.78 18.43 -4.21
C LEU A 137 -6.62 19.85 -4.71
N ASP A 138 -5.42 20.43 -4.61
CA ASP A 138 -5.12 21.77 -5.14
C ASP A 138 -5.34 21.87 -6.66
N ALA A 139 -5.14 20.76 -7.37
CA ALA A 139 -5.41 20.67 -8.80
C ALA A 139 -6.89 20.44 -9.16
N GLY A 140 -7.77 20.36 -8.16
CA GLY A 140 -9.22 20.25 -8.35
C GLY A 140 -9.76 18.83 -8.43
N PHE A 141 -9.01 17.81 -7.97
CA PHE A 141 -9.45 16.42 -7.89
C PHE A 141 -10.10 16.12 -6.54
N ASN A 142 -11.03 15.18 -6.50
CA ASN A 142 -11.42 14.48 -5.29
C ASN A 142 -10.42 13.37 -4.99
N VAL A 143 -10.20 13.05 -3.72
CA VAL A 143 -9.19 12.05 -3.32
C VAL A 143 -9.72 11.08 -2.28
N ILE A 144 -9.22 9.86 -2.32
CA ILE A 144 -9.43 8.85 -1.29
C ILE A 144 -8.12 8.10 -1.05
N VAL A 145 -7.70 8.01 0.21
CA VAL A 145 -6.59 7.19 0.69
C VAL A 145 -7.17 6.10 1.59
N PHE A 146 -6.69 4.88 1.52
CA PHE A 146 -7.22 3.77 2.31
C PHE A 146 -6.10 2.84 2.77
N ASP A 147 -6.37 2.08 3.83
CA ASP A 147 -5.52 0.98 4.26
C ASP A 147 -5.91 -0.28 3.48
N LEU A 148 -4.94 -0.93 2.85
CA LEU A 148 -5.12 -2.28 2.28
C LEU A 148 -5.47 -3.28 3.40
N ARG A 149 -6.06 -4.43 3.05
CA ARG A 149 -6.20 -5.55 4.00
C ARG A 149 -4.89 -5.81 4.74
N ASP A 150 -4.96 -6.29 5.97
CA ASP A 150 -3.80 -6.57 6.83
C ASP A 150 -2.94 -5.36 7.21
N HIS A 151 -3.41 -4.12 6.92
CA HIS A 151 -2.70 -2.89 7.25
C HIS A 151 -3.59 -1.90 8.01
N GLY A 152 -2.95 -1.09 8.84
CA GLY A 152 -3.58 0.03 9.53
C GLY A 152 -4.86 -0.34 10.28
N GLU A 153 -5.95 0.33 9.94
CA GLU A 153 -7.27 0.14 10.55
C GLU A 153 -8.21 -0.76 9.73
N SER A 154 -7.73 -1.34 8.62
CA SER A 154 -8.50 -2.31 7.82
C SER A 154 -8.52 -3.69 8.47
N SER A 155 -9.43 -4.54 8.00
CA SER A 155 -9.54 -5.93 8.47
C SER A 155 -8.25 -6.70 8.29
N ILE A 156 -8.00 -7.60 9.24
CA ILE A 156 -6.92 -8.57 9.17
C ILE A 156 -7.47 -9.84 8.53
N ASP A 157 -6.86 -10.28 7.44
CA ASP A 157 -7.14 -11.54 6.76
C ASP A 157 -6.18 -12.64 7.26
N ASP A 158 -4.92 -12.58 6.88
CA ASP A 158 -3.93 -13.59 7.28
C ASP A 158 -2.60 -13.00 7.80
N ASN A 159 -2.52 -11.69 7.96
CA ASN A 159 -1.34 -10.90 8.33
C ASN A 159 -0.20 -11.01 7.33
N ARG A 160 -0.50 -11.13 6.04
CA ARG A 160 0.50 -11.23 4.99
C ARG A 160 0.13 -10.39 3.79
N VAL A 161 1.15 -10.05 3.00
CA VAL A 161 0.96 -9.48 1.68
C VAL A 161 1.15 -10.56 0.63
N SER A 162 0.29 -10.54 -0.37
CA SER A 162 0.40 -11.38 -1.56
C SER A 162 1.18 -10.69 -2.70
N GLY A 163 1.62 -9.44 -2.48
CA GLY A 163 2.24 -8.62 -3.51
C GLY A 163 1.26 -8.13 -4.57
N GLY A 164 0.04 -7.83 -4.17
CA GLY A 164 -1.03 -7.35 -5.02
C GLY A 164 -1.95 -8.44 -5.59
N GLN A 165 -1.64 -9.74 -5.37
CA GLN A 165 -2.42 -10.86 -5.92
C GLN A 165 -3.83 -10.96 -5.33
N ASP A 166 -4.00 -10.57 -4.06
CA ASP A 166 -5.27 -10.52 -3.34
C ASP A 166 -5.68 -9.06 -3.11
N GLU A 167 -4.73 -8.17 -2.81
CA GLU A 167 -4.99 -6.77 -2.48
C GLU A 167 -5.57 -5.94 -3.64
N TRP A 168 -5.50 -6.41 -4.89
CA TRP A 168 -6.14 -5.71 -6.02
C TRP A 168 -7.66 -5.60 -5.86
N GLN A 169 -8.29 -6.57 -5.18
CA GLN A 169 -9.72 -6.56 -4.89
C GLN A 169 -10.11 -5.41 -3.95
N ASP A 170 -9.18 -5.01 -3.05
CA ASP A 170 -9.38 -3.85 -2.18
C ASP A 170 -9.49 -2.56 -3.00
N VAL A 171 -8.65 -2.42 -4.04
CA VAL A 171 -8.70 -1.27 -4.96
C VAL A 171 -10.03 -1.24 -5.71
N VAL A 172 -10.51 -2.41 -6.17
CA VAL A 172 -11.82 -2.53 -6.85
C VAL A 172 -12.96 -2.18 -5.88
N ALA A 173 -12.91 -2.65 -4.63
CA ALA A 173 -13.91 -2.32 -3.62
C ALA A 173 -14.00 -0.81 -3.36
N VAL A 174 -12.87 -0.13 -3.30
CA VAL A 174 -12.83 1.35 -3.16
C VAL A 174 -13.40 2.03 -4.42
N PHE A 175 -13.09 1.51 -5.60
CA PHE A 175 -13.65 2.01 -6.87
C PHE A 175 -15.17 1.88 -6.90
N ASP A 176 -15.70 0.71 -6.57
CA ASP A 176 -17.14 0.44 -6.53
C ASP A 176 -17.85 1.32 -5.50
N TRP A 177 -17.27 1.47 -4.32
CA TRP A 177 -17.79 2.36 -3.29
C TRP A 177 -17.89 3.83 -3.77
N LEU A 178 -16.89 4.32 -4.52
CA LEU A 178 -16.94 5.66 -5.10
C LEU A 178 -18.09 5.80 -6.11
N VAL A 179 -18.30 4.78 -6.94
CA VAL A 179 -19.38 4.78 -7.93
C VAL A 179 -20.75 4.73 -7.25
N GLU A 180 -20.92 3.86 -6.27
CA GLU A 180 -22.20 3.59 -5.62
C GLU A 180 -22.58 4.64 -4.58
N GLU A 181 -21.64 5.01 -3.70
CA GLU A 181 -21.92 5.87 -2.55
C GLU A 181 -21.62 7.35 -2.81
N LYS A 182 -20.75 7.67 -3.77
CA LYS A 182 -20.40 9.04 -4.14
C LYS A 182 -20.95 9.46 -5.50
N ASN A 183 -21.64 8.56 -6.21
CA ASN A 183 -22.10 8.76 -7.57
C ASN A 183 -20.98 9.25 -8.50
N ALA A 184 -19.75 8.78 -8.27
CA ALA A 184 -18.61 9.12 -9.09
C ALA A 184 -18.77 8.56 -10.51
N ASP A 185 -18.44 9.35 -11.52
CA ASP A 185 -18.39 8.87 -12.90
C ASP A 185 -17.22 7.88 -13.05
N PRO A 186 -17.48 6.59 -13.34
CA PRO A 186 -16.41 5.59 -13.44
C PRO A 186 -15.35 5.96 -14.49
N ASN A 187 -15.69 6.77 -15.49
CA ASN A 187 -14.73 7.26 -16.49
C ASN A 187 -13.83 8.41 -15.95
N LYS A 188 -14.06 8.84 -14.73
CA LYS A 188 -13.31 9.92 -14.09
C LYS A 188 -12.65 9.47 -12.79
N ILE A 189 -12.40 8.18 -12.62
CA ILE A 189 -11.67 7.62 -11.49
C ILE A 189 -10.30 7.14 -11.99
N GLY A 190 -9.23 7.69 -11.40
CA GLY A 190 -7.86 7.27 -11.63
C GLY A 190 -7.28 6.60 -10.39
N LEU A 191 -6.20 5.83 -10.59
CA LEU A 191 -5.45 5.16 -9.54
C LEU A 191 -4.07 5.79 -9.39
N PHE A 192 -3.61 5.90 -8.14
CA PHE A 192 -2.25 6.24 -7.78
C PHE A 192 -1.75 5.18 -6.80
N GLY A 193 -0.65 4.52 -7.12
CA GLY A 193 -0.04 3.55 -6.22
C GLY A 193 1.44 3.80 -6.04
N THR A 194 1.96 3.51 -4.83
CA THR A 194 3.38 3.58 -4.54
C THR A 194 3.94 2.22 -4.14
N SER A 195 5.11 1.83 -4.65
CA SER A 195 5.80 0.56 -4.35
C SER A 195 4.89 -0.66 -4.58
N MET A 196 4.60 -1.49 -3.55
CA MET A 196 3.64 -2.59 -3.64
C MET A 196 2.25 -2.09 -4.07
N GLY A 197 1.78 -0.96 -3.56
CA GLY A 197 0.51 -0.36 -3.96
C GLY A 197 0.47 0.03 -5.44
N ALA A 198 1.62 0.36 -6.05
CA ALA A 198 1.69 0.57 -7.49
C ALA A 198 1.51 -0.75 -8.25
N GLY A 199 2.13 -1.85 -7.79
CA GLY A 199 1.90 -3.19 -8.34
C GLY A 199 0.44 -3.62 -8.19
N THR A 200 -0.15 -3.44 -7.01
CA THR A 200 -1.56 -3.71 -6.71
C THR A 200 -2.49 -2.92 -7.64
N SER A 201 -2.25 -1.61 -7.79
CA SER A 201 -3.02 -0.75 -8.69
C SER A 201 -2.88 -1.16 -10.17
N ALA A 202 -1.69 -1.62 -10.59
CA ALA A 202 -1.48 -2.13 -11.94
C ALA A 202 -2.28 -3.42 -12.20
N ILE A 203 -2.35 -4.32 -11.22
CA ILE A 203 -3.16 -5.53 -11.31
C ILE A 203 -4.65 -5.16 -11.38
N ALA A 204 -5.15 -4.32 -10.47
CA ALA A 204 -6.53 -3.84 -10.49
C ALA A 204 -6.90 -3.21 -11.84
N PHE A 205 -6.05 -2.32 -12.36
CA PHE A 205 -6.21 -1.71 -13.68
C PHE A 205 -6.28 -2.73 -14.84
N SER A 206 -5.56 -3.84 -14.71
CA SER A 206 -5.59 -4.91 -15.73
C SER A 206 -6.80 -5.84 -15.60
N MET A 207 -7.39 -5.93 -14.41
CA MET A 207 -8.49 -6.83 -14.10
C MET A 207 -9.86 -6.19 -14.27
N ASP A 208 -9.94 -4.85 -14.27
CA ASP A 208 -11.19 -4.12 -14.38
C ASP A 208 -11.11 -3.04 -15.48
N ASP A 209 -11.78 -3.30 -16.59
CA ASP A 209 -11.82 -2.44 -17.80
C ASP A 209 -12.48 -1.06 -17.55
N ARG A 210 -13.14 -0.87 -16.42
CA ARG A 210 -13.76 0.43 -16.05
C ARG A 210 -12.71 1.46 -15.63
N MET A 211 -11.53 1.02 -15.19
CA MET A 211 -10.44 1.89 -14.76
C MET A 211 -9.74 2.51 -15.97
N GLN A 212 -9.62 3.85 -16.02
CA GLN A 212 -9.18 4.55 -17.24
C GLN A 212 -7.75 5.12 -17.13
N ALA A 213 -7.24 5.31 -15.93
CA ALA A 213 -5.93 5.90 -15.70
C ALA A 213 -5.27 5.32 -14.45
N VAL A 214 -3.95 5.11 -14.54
CA VAL A 214 -3.15 4.67 -13.40
C VAL A 214 -1.79 5.38 -13.42
N TRP A 215 -1.37 5.84 -12.24
CA TRP A 215 -0.02 6.33 -11.97
C TRP A 215 0.69 5.35 -11.04
N LEU A 216 1.83 4.83 -11.50
CA LEU A 216 2.61 3.81 -10.79
C LEU A 216 3.94 4.43 -10.34
N ASP A 217 4.07 4.71 -9.05
CA ASP A 217 5.31 5.22 -8.48
C ASP A 217 6.13 4.08 -7.88
N SER A 218 7.35 3.91 -8.39
CA SER A 218 8.34 2.94 -7.88
C SER A 218 7.83 1.48 -7.89
N THR A 219 7.06 1.11 -8.91
CA THR A 219 6.54 -0.26 -9.08
C THR A 219 7.63 -1.23 -9.56
N TYR A 220 7.38 -2.49 -9.37
CA TYR A 220 8.15 -3.60 -9.93
C TYR A 220 7.45 -4.16 -11.18
N ALA A 221 8.22 -4.61 -12.16
CA ALA A 221 7.70 -5.26 -13.35
C ALA A 221 7.57 -6.79 -13.17
N ASP A 222 8.40 -7.37 -12.33
CA ASP A 222 8.43 -8.80 -12.01
C ASP A 222 8.87 -9.00 -10.56
N MET A 223 8.11 -9.79 -9.80
CA MET A 223 8.45 -10.11 -8.40
C MET A 223 9.77 -10.90 -8.30
N GLY A 224 10.13 -11.66 -9.33
CA GLY A 224 11.38 -12.40 -9.39
C GLY A 224 12.62 -11.50 -9.45
N ASP A 225 12.48 -10.25 -9.86
CA ASP A 225 13.59 -9.28 -9.94
C ASP A 225 13.86 -8.58 -8.60
N ILE A 226 12.99 -8.78 -7.59
CA ILE A 226 13.08 -8.10 -6.29
C ILE A 226 13.73 -8.97 -5.21
N VAL A 227 13.82 -10.29 -5.42
CA VAL A 227 14.25 -11.29 -4.43
C VAL A 227 15.70 -11.71 -4.62
#